data_df46f21f4200910be84522c4d58d5100
#
_entry.id   df46f21f4200910be84522c4d58d5100
#
_cell.length_a   1.000
_cell.length_b   1.000
_cell.length_c   1.000
_cell.angle_alpha   90.00
_cell.angle_beta   90.00
_cell.angle_gamma   90.00
#
_symmetry.space_group_name_H-M   'P 1'
#
loop_
_entity.id
_entity.type
_entity.pdbx_description
1 polymer ?
#
loop_
_entity_poly.entity_id
_entity_poly.type
_entity_poly.pdbx_seq_one_letter_code
_entity_poly.pdbx_strand_id
1 'polypeptide(L)'
;MENIQKPSLLWLKQAVKFGMVGVLNTVVDLGTYFVLTRWLGMAGLPVAAKSISYGVGILNSFFWNKTWTFRSNASTWKTLIPFILVSLAGLAMNTGGMQLGLYVLHLPELVALALATVFTLAWNFVFSKFVIFRK
;
A
#
# COMPACT_ATOMS: atom_id res chain seq x y z
N MET A 1 -16.51 8.75 31.07
CA MET A 1 -16.12 7.33 30.89
C MET A 1 -15.26 7.22 29.64
N GLU A 2 -13.98 7.00 29.82
CA GLU A 2 -13.12 6.66 28.70
C GLU A 2 -13.54 5.29 28.16
N ASN A 3 -14.02 5.27 26.93
CA ASN A 3 -14.21 4.02 26.21
C ASN A 3 -12.81 3.42 25.96
N ILE A 4 -12.34 2.62 26.89
CA ILE A 4 -11.10 1.86 26.73
C ILE A 4 -11.43 0.79 25.68
N GLN A 5 -11.17 1.11 24.40
CA GLN A 5 -11.28 0.11 23.34
C GLN A 5 -10.29 -1.02 23.62
N LYS A 6 -10.79 -2.25 23.63
CA LYS A 6 -9.92 -3.42 23.74
C LYS A 6 -8.85 -3.36 22.65
N PRO A 7 -7.56 -3.59 22.97
CA PRO A 7 -6.48 -3.54 21.98
C PRO A 7 -6.76 -4.33 20.71
N SER A 8 -7.41 -5.50 20.84
CA SER A 8 -7.79 -6.35 19.70
C SER A 8 -8.77 -5.68 18.74
N LEU A 9 -9.71 -4.87 19.25
CA LEU A 9 -10.67 -4.12 18.42
C LEU A 9 -10.00 -2.97 17.71
N LEU A 10 -9.03 -2.29 18.35
CA LEU A 10 -8.25 -1.24 17.71
C LEU A 10 -7.44 -1.78 16.53
N TRP A 11 -6.79 -2.92 16.71
CA TRP A 11 -6.04 -3.58 15.65
C TRP A 11 -6.93 -3.93 14.46
N LEU A 12 -8.10 -4.51 14.74
CA LEU A 12 -9.04 -4.88 13.69
C LEU A 12 -9.53 -3.66 12.93
N LYS A 13 -9.88 -2.58 13.62
CA LYS A 13 -10.29 -1.32 12.97
C LYS A 13 -9.19 -0.76 12.09
N GLN A 14 -7.96 -0.73 12.60
CA GLN A 14 -6.81 -0.23 11.83
C GLN A 14 -6.53 -1.11 10.61
N ALA A 15 -6.61 -2.43 10.76
CA ALA A 15 -6.41 -3.37 9.65
C ALA A 15 -7.48 -3.19 8.56
N VAL A 16 -8.75 -3.03 8.95
CA VAL A 16 -9.84 -2.78 7.99
C VAL A 16 -9.64 -1.44 7.28
N LYS A 17 -9.33 -0.38 8.01
CA LYS A 17 -9.05 0.94 7.43
C LYS A 17 -7.86 0.90 6.48
N PHE A 18 -6.81 0.20 6.86
CA PHE A 18 -5.62 0.03 6.02
C PHE A 18 -5.97 -0.69 4.71
N GLY A 19 -6.78 -1.74 4.78
CA GLY A 19 -7.28 -2.44 3.60
C GLY A 19 -8.14 -1.55 2.71
N MET A 20 -9.02 -0.72 3.30
CA MET A 20 -9.85 0.24 2.55
C MET A 20 -8.98 1.29 1.84
N VAL A 21 -7.95 1.79 2.52
CA VAL A 21 -6.97 2.71 1.90
C VAL A 21 -6.25 2.01 0.76
N GLY A 22 -5.91 0.73 0.90
CA GLY A 22 -5.31 -0.07 -0.17
C GLY A 22 -6.19 -0.16 -1.42
N VAL A 23 -7.50 -0.37 -1.25
CA VAL A 23 -8.46 -0.37 -2.35
C VAL A 23 -8.53 1.02 -3.01
N LEU A 24 -8.68 2.07 -2.20
CA LEU A 24 -8.68 3.45 -2.71
C LEU A 24 -7.39 3.75 -3.47
N ASN A 25 -6.26 3.30 -2.95
CA ASN A 25 -4.96 3.48 -3.55
C ASN A 25 -4.86 2.85 -4.94
N THR A 26 -5.42 1.64 -5.10
CA THR A 26 -5.50 0.96 -6.39
C THR A 26 -6.34 1.77 -7.38
N VAL A 27 -7.47 2.31 -6.95
CA VAL A 27 -8.34 3.16 -7.78
C VAL A 27 -7.58 4.43 -8.20
N VAL A 28 -6.88 5.08 -7.28
CA VAL A 28 -6.09 6.29 -7.56
C VAL A 28 -4.95 5.98 -8.54
N ASP A 29 -4.23 4.88 -8.34
CA ASP A 29 -3.16 4.46 -9.24
C ASP A 29 -3.69 4.21 -10.67
N LEU A 30 -4.71 3.37 -10.80
CA LEU A 30 -5.29 3.06 -12.10
C LEU A 30 -5.91 4.29 -12.77
N GLY A 31 -6.61 5.13 -12.01
CA GLY A 31 -7.19 6.37 -12.53
C GLY A 31 -6.12 7.34 -13.01
N THR A 32 -5.05 7.49 -12.25
CA THR A 32 -3.90 8.34 -12.64
C THR A 32 -3.22 7.81 -13.91
N TYR A 33 -2.98 6.51 -13.97
CA TYR A 33 -2.42 5.87 -15.16
C TYR A 33 -3.30 6.11 -16.40
N PHE A 34 -4.60 5.93 -16.25
CA PHE A 34 -5.56 6.17 -17.32
C PHE A 34 -5.50 7.63 -17.81
N VAL A 35 -5.52 8.60 -16.89
CA VAL A 35 -5.46 10.03 -17.24
C VAL A 35 -4.15 10.35 -17.97
N LEU A 36 -3.01 9.85 -17.47
CA LEU A 36 -1.70 10.10 -18.07
C LEU A 36 -1.62 9.52 -19.49
N THR A 37 -2.12 8.31 -19.70
CA THR A 37 -1.99 7.63 -20.99
C THR A 37 -3.05 8.07 -22.00
N ARG A 38 -4.27 8.35 -21.56
CA ARG A 38 -5.39 8.66 -22.46
C ARG A 38 -5.58 10.15 -22.73
N TRP A 39 -5.30 11.00 -21.72
CA TRP A 39 -5.59 12.42 -21.81
C TRP A 39 -4.34 13.30 -21.88
N LEU A 40 -3.22 12.89 -21.30
CA LEU A 40 -2.01 13.69 -21.25
C LEU A 40 -0.90 13.21 -22.20
N GLY A 41 -1.23 12.32 -23.13
CA GLY A 41 -0.32 11.95 -24.21
C GLY A 41 0.81 10.98 -23.84
N MET A 42 0.72 10.30 -22.72
CA MET A 42 1.75 9.35 -22.27
C MET A 42 1.52 7.91 -22.72
N ALA A 43 0.65 7.68 -23.71
CA ALA A 43 0.36 6.33 -24.20
C ALA A 43 1.62 5.60 -24.74
N GLY A 44 2.57 6.35 -25.32
CA GLY A 44 3.85 5.81 -25.79
C GLY A 44 4.90 5.62 -24.70
N LEU A 45 4.61 5.98 -23.45
CA LEU A 45 5.53 5.93 -22.31
C LEU A 45 4.89 5.18 -21.12
N PRO A 46 4.52 3.89 -21.30
CA PRO A 46 3.75 3.17 -20.28
C PRO A 46 4.52 2.97 -18.98
N VAL A 47 5.84 2.78 -19.04
CA VAL A 47 6.67 2.61 -17.83
C VAL A 47 6.73 3.91 -17.03
N ALA A 48 6.92 5.05 -17.71
CA ALA A 48 6.93 6.36 -17.06
C ALA A 48 5.57 6.69 -16.45
N ALA A 49 4.48 6.45 -17.20
CA ALA A 49 3.12 6.65 -16.72
C ALA A 49 2.82 5.78 -15.48
N LYS A 50 3.22 4.51 -15.51
CA LYS A 50 3.02 3.59 -14.37
C LYS A 50 3.84 4.01 -13.15
N SER A 51 5.06 4.46 -13.35
CA SER A 51 5.92 4.94 -12.26
C SER A 51 5.32 6.18 -11.58
N ILE A 52 4.81 7.13 -12.36
CA ILE A 52 4.14 8.32 -11.82
C ILE A 52 2.86 7.94 -11.09
N SER A 53 2.01 7.10 -11.68
CA SER A 53 0.75 6.69 -11.06
C SER A 53 0.99 5.92 -9.76
N TYR A 54 2.00 5.07 -9.72
CA TYR A 54 2.40 4.34 -8.52
C TYR A 54 2.87 5.31 -7.42
N GLY A 55 3.67 6.31 -7.78
CA GLY A 55 4.10 7.35 -6.84
C GLY A 55 2.93 8.15 -6.27
N VAL A 56 1.96 8.53 -7.11
CA VAL A 56 0.72 9.19 -6.66
C VAL A 56 -0.05 8.28 -5.71
N GLY A 57 -0.11 6.99 -6.02
CA GLY A 57 -0.74 5.99 -5.16
C GLY A 57 -0.06 5.91 -3.78
N ILE A 58 1.26 5.87 -3.72
CA ILE A 58 2.00 5.85 -2.45
C ILE A 58 1.70 7.10 -1.62
N LEU A 59 1.70 8.28 -2.23
CA LEU A 59 1.42 9.53 -1.52
C LEU A 59 -0.02 9.57 -0.99
N ASN A 60 -0.97 9.11 -1.77
CA ASN A 60 -2.37 8.95 -1.35
C ASN A 60 -2.48 8.01 -0.15
N SER A 61 -1.83 6.85 -0.23
CA SER A 61 -1.80 5.86 0.84
C SER A 61 -1.17 6.43 2.12
N PHE A 62 -0.06 7.14 1.98
CA PHE A 62 0.61 7.80 3.12
C PHE A 62 -0.33 8.77 3.83
N PHE A 63 -0.97 9.66 3.06
CA PHE A 63 -1.86 10.68 3.61
C PHE A 63 -3.01 10.05 4.42
N TRP A 64 -3.72 9.08 3.84
CA TRP A 64 -4.85 8.45 4.50
C TRP A 64 -4.43 7.58 5.69
N ASN A 65 -3.34 6.85 5.58
CA ASN A 65 -2.85 6.04 6.70
C ASN A 65 -2.37 6.91 7.85
N LYS A 66 -1.66 7.99 7.56
CA LYS A 66 -1.20 8.92 8.59
C LYS A 66 -2.37 9.60 9.31
N THR A 67 -3.34 10.12 8.57
CA THR A 67 -4.40 10.97 9.12
C THR A 67 -5.62 10.20 9.59
N TRP A 68 -5.95 9.11 8.94
CA TRP A 68 -7.20 8.37 9.20
C TRP A 68 -6.99 7.01 9.86
N THR A 69 -6.11 6.17 9.31
CA THR A 69 -5.89 4.81 9.83
C THR A 69 -5.23 4.83 11.19
N PHE A 70 -4.08 5.47 11.29
CA PHE A 70 -3.25 5.47 12.49
C PHE A 70 -3.35 6.77 13.30
N ARG A 71 -3.91 7.83 12.73
CA ARG A 71 -4.06 9.14 13.38
C ARG A 71 -2.77 9.62 14.03
N SER A 72 -1.69 9.59 13.26
CA SER A 72 -0.36 9.92 13.73
C SER A 72 -0.11 11.43 13.69
N ASN A 73 0.41 11.99 14.76
CA ASN A 73 0.87 13.38 14.83
C ASN A 73 2.36 13.53 14.56
N ALA A 74 3.03 12.44 14.16
CA ALA A 74 4.45 12.46 13.83
C ALA A 74 4.73 13.38 12.64
N SER A 75 5.96 13.90 12.56
CA SER A 75 6.38 14.75 11.45
C SER A 75 6.18 14.07 10.10
N THR A 76 5.60 14.80 9.14
CA THR A 76 5.37 14.29 7.79
C THR A 76 6.68 13.81 7.15
N TRP A 77 7.74 14.60 7.23
CA TRP A 77 9.01 14.25 6.60
C TRP A 77 9.69 13.04 7.26
N LYS A 78 9.59 12.92 8.58
CA LYS A 78 10.17 11.78 9.31
C LYS A 78 9.42 10.47 9.07
N THR A 79 8.17 10.52 8.64
CA THR A 79 7.33 9.34 8.38
C THR A 79 7.22 9.02 6.90
N LEU A 80 7.27 10.02 6.03
CA LEU A 80 7.09 9.84 4.58
C LEU A 80 8.21 8.98 3.96
N ILE A 81 9.46 9.29 4.24
CA ILE A 81 10.58 8.55 3.65
C ILE A 81 10.58 7.08 4.07
N PRO A 82 10.47 6.74 5.37
CA PRO A 82 10.30 5.34 5.77
C PRO A 82 9.08 4.67 5.14
N PHE A 83 7.97 5.38 5.00
CA PHE A 83 6.76 4.85 4.36
C PHE A 83 7.01 4.50 2.90
N ILE A 84 7.67 5.37 2.16
CA ILE A 84 8.04 5.12 0.75
C ILE A 84 8.95 3.89 0.67
N LEU A 85 9.97 3.79 1.51
CA LEU A 85 10.90 2.66 1.51
C LEU A 85 10.20 1.35 1.83
N VAL A 86 9.34 1.33 2.84
CA VAL A 86 8.54 0.13 3.19
C VAL A 86 7.60 -0.25 2.05
N SER A 87 6.96 0.72 1.40
CA SER A 87 6.07 0.48 0.26
C SER A 87 6.83 -0.10 -0.95
N LEU A 88 8.02 0.42 -1.24
CA LEU A 88 8.87 -0.11 -2.32
C LEU A 88 9.36 -1.52 -2.01
N ALA A 89 9.74 -1.79 -0.76
CA ALA A 89 10.10 -3.14 -0.32
C ALA A 89 8.90 -4.10 -0.45
N GLY A 90 7.70 -3.63 -0.10
CA GLY A 90 6.46 -4.38 -0.27
C GLY A 90 6.18 -4.72 -1.74
N LEU A 91 6.42 -3.76 -2.66
CA LEU A 91 6.31 -3.99 -4.09
C LEU A 91 7.29 -5.07 -4.57
N ALA A 92 8.53 -4.99 -4.14
CA ALA A 92 9.54 -6.00 -4.47
C ALA A 92 9.13 -7.39 -3.94
N MET A 93 8.61 -7.48 -2.72
CA MET A 93 8.10 -8.72 -2.13
C MET A 93 6.89 -9.25 -2.91
N ASN A 94 5.98 -8.37 -3.33
CA ASN A 94 4.83 -8.76 -4.14
C ASN A 94 5.27 -9.37 -5.48
N THR A 95 6.16 -8.69 -6.19
CA THR A 95 6.70 -9.15 -7.46
C THR A 95 7.46 -10.46 -7.31
N GLY A 96 8.37 -10.52 -6.32
CA GLY A 96 9.13 -11.74 -6.03
C GLY A 96 8.25 -12.90 -5.60
N GLY A 97 7.24 -12.61 -4.77
CA GLY A 97 6.26 -13.61 -4.33
C GLY A 97 5.43 -14.16 -5.47
N MET A 98 5.01 -13.31 -6.42
CA MET A 98 4.32 -13.75 -7.63
C MET A 98 5.20 -14.70 -8.46
N GLN A 99 6.45 -14.32 -8.70
CA GLN A 99 7.39 -15.15 -9.46
C GLN A 99 7.64 -16.48 -8.77
N LEU A 100 7.86 -16.47 -7.46
CA LEU A 100 8.03 -17.69 -6.67
C LEU A 100 6.80 -18.60 -6.79
N GLY A 101 5.62 -18.03 -6.62
CA GLY A 101 4.36 -18.78 -6.68
C GLY A 101 4.12 -19.39 -8.05
N LEU A 102 4.35 -18.64 -9.12
CA LEU A 102 4.08 -19.09 -10.48
C LEU A 102 5.13 -20.09 -11.01
N TYR A 103 6.41 -19.77 -10.83
CA TYR A 103 7.49 -20.49 -11.53
C TYR A 103 8.20 -21.53 -10.68
N VAL A 104 8.18 -21.40 -9.37
CA VAL A 104 8.84 -22.36 -8.46
C VAL A 104 7.83 -23.32 -7.85
N LEU A 105 6.73 -22.77 -7.29
CA LEU A 105 5.70 -23.57 -6.62
C LEU A 105 4.59 -24.05 -7.57
N HIS A 106 4.61 -23.59 -8.82
CA HIS A 106 3.61 -23.92 -9.84
C HIS A 106 2.16 -23.72 -9.38
N LEU A 107 1.90 -22.65 -8.63
CA LEU A 107 0.56 -22.30 -8.16
C LEU A 107 -0.27 -21.68 -9.30
N PRO A 108 -1.61 -21.85 -9.26
CA PRO A 108 -2.48 -21.06 -10.13
C PRO A 108 -2.27 -19.56 -9.95
N GLU A 109 -2.39 -18.79 -11.03
CA GLU A 109 -2.12 -17.34 -11.03
C GLU A 109 -2.89 -16.60 -9.93
N LEU A 110 -4.19 -16.89 -9.76
CA LEU A 110 -5.01 -16.24 -8.73
C LEU A 110 -4.55 -16.58 -7.31
N VAL A 111 -4.09 -17.80 -7.08
CA VAL A 111 -3.56 -18.22 -5.77
C VAL A 111 -2.24 -17.50 -5.49
N ALA A 112 -1.33 -17.46 -6.46
CA ALA A 112 -0.06 -16.76 -6.33
C ALA A 112 -0.28 -15.26 -6.07
N LEU A 113 -1.20 -14.63 -6.81
CA LEU A 113 -1.58 -13.23 -6.63
C LEU A 113 -2.15 -12.99 -5.23
N ALA A 114 -3.09 -13.81 -4.78
CA ALA A 114 -3.72 -13.67 -3.47
C ALA A 114 -2.69 -13.78 -2.34
N LEU A 115 -1.82 -14.77 -2.38
CA LEU A 115 -0.79 -14.97 -1.37
C LEU A 115 0.21 -13.81 -1.35
N ALA A 116 0.72 -13.40 -2.52
CA ALA A 116 1.64 -12.27 -2.62
C ALA A 116 1.00 -10.98 -2.09
N THR A 117 -0.26 -10.74 -2.41
CA THR A 117 -1.00 -9.56 -1.94
C THR A 117 -1.19 -9.58 -0.43
N VAL A 118 -1.57 -10.71 0.15
CA VAL A 118 -1.75 -10.84 1.61
C VAL A 118 -0.44 -10.59 2.34
N PHE A 119 0.67 -11.16 1.87
CA PHE A 119 1.99 -10.93 2.46
C PHE A 119 2.41 -9.46 2.36
N THR A 120 2.17 -8.82 1.22
CA THR A 120 2.50 -7.41 1.02
C THR A 120 1.68 -6.50 1.93
N LEU A 121 0.39 -6.76 2.05
CA LEU A 121 -0.50 -6.02 2.96
C LEU A 121 -0.06 -6.18 4.41
N ALA A 122 0.26 -7.40 4.83
CA ALA A 122 0.75 -7.67 6.18
C ALA A 122 2.06 -6.93 6.45
N TRP A 123 3.01 -6.96 5.52
CA TRP A 123 4.26 -6.23 5.60
C TRP A 123 4.03 -4.73 5.76
N ASN A 124 3.27 -4.12 4.87
CA ASN A 124 3.00 -2.69 4.89
C ASN A 124 2.26 -2.28 6.17
N PHE A 125 1.27 -3.07 6.60
CA PHE A 125 0.51 -2.79 7.81
C PHE A 125 1.37 -2.87 9.07
N VAL A 126 2.13 -3.93 9.24
CA VAL A 126 2.97 -4.15 10.44
C VAL A 126 4.01 -3.05 10.56
N PHE A 127 4.72 -2.73 9.48
CA PHE A 127 5.71 -1.64 9.51
C PHE A 127 5.08 -0.27 9.70
N SER A 128 3.93 -0.01 9.08
CA SER A 128 3.22 1.26 9.27
C SER A 128 2.78 1.44 10.72
N LYS A 129 2.21 0.40 11.31
CA LYS A 129 1.69 0.45 12.69
C LYS A 129 2.79 0.55 13.74
N PHE A 130 3.83 -0.28 13.63
CA PHE A 130 4.80 -0.46 14.71
C PHE A 130 6.08 0.33 14.54
N VAL A 131 6.40 0.77 13.35
CA VAL A 131 7.66 1.47 13.04
C VAL A 131 7.40 2.90 12.61
N ILE A 132 6.56 3.10 11.59
CA ILE A 132 6.41 4.41 10.95
C ILE A 132 5.49 5.33 11.75
N PHE A 133 4.27 4.90 12.03
CA PHE A 133 3.25 5.67 12.74
C PHE A 133 3.12 5.26 14.21
N ARG A 134 4.19 4.79 14.76
CA ARG A 134 4.26 4.39 16.17
C ARG A 134 3.93 5.58 17.08
N LYS A 135 3.02 5.35 18.02
CA LYS A 135 2.67 6.30 19.06
C LYS A 135 3.39 5.99 20.35
#